data_94ff03c061ac87855b00fff51e852ae3
#
_entry.id   94ff03c061ac87855b00fff51e852ae3
#
_cell.length_a   1.000
_cell.length_b   1.000
_cell.length_c   1.000
_cell.angle_alpha   90.00
_cell.angle_beta   90.00
_cell.angle_gamma   90.00
#
_symmetry.space_group_name_H-M   'P 1'
#
loop_
_entity.id
_entity.type
_entity.pdbx_description
1 polymer ?
#
loop_
_entity_poly.entity_id
_entity_poly.type
_entity_poly.pdbx_seq_one_letter_code
_entity_poly.pdbx_strand_id
1 'polypeptide(L)'
;MKKYLCLLVVSMAVLFSGCNNDGPKESGMALLKTTNPSPISFQKNTKKELDLIGSIEMDIEGFKELYDVAVVKGKEDILVAYKVRHMQRFHMKKIEKKVNELLESKYPDENFIVSSDYKIFLEAVELEKNMQNPNYSPKKAEEKLQEIIKLKKELT
;
A
#
# COMPACT_ATOMS: atom_id res chain seq x y z
N MET A 1 -25.30 27.90 -54.52
CA MET A 1 -24.98 28.16 -53.10
C MET A 1 -25.62 27.16 -52.16
N LYS A 2 -26.93 26.85 -52.24
CA LYS A 2 -27.58 25.89 -51.33
C LYS A 2 -27.01 24.45 -51.38
N LYS A 3 -26.54 23.97 -52.54
CA LYS A 3 -25.96 22.60 -52.66
C LYS A 3 -24.63 22.42 -51.90
N TYR A 4 -23.81 23.45 -51.85
CA TYR A 4 -22.52 23.40 -51.11
C TYR A 4 -22.72 23.56 -49.59
N LEU A 5 -23.79 24.27 -49.21
CA LEU A 5 -24.14 24.40 -47.79
C LEU A 5 -24.57 23.05 -47.19
N CYS A 6 -25.36 22.24 -47.94
CA CYS A 6 -25.72 20.89 -47.49
C CYS A 6 -24.52 19.94 -47.43
N LEU A 7 -23.55 20.05 -48.34
CA LEU A 7 -22.32 19.25 -48.31
C LEU A 7 -21.45 19.59 -47.10
N LEU A 8 -21.38 20.89 -46.71
CA LEU A 8 -20.63 21.35 -45.56
C LEU A 8 -21.25 20.86 -44.25
N VAL A 9 -22.58 20.87 -44.14
CA VAL A 9 -23.30 20.37 -42.96
C VAL A 9 -23.14 18.86 -42.80
N VAL A 10 -23.16 18.07 -43.90
CA VAL A 10 -22.95 16.62 -43.88
C VAL A 10 -21.51 16.28 -43.48
N SER A 11 -20.52 17.03 -43.97
CA SER A 11 -19.11 16.86 -43.61
C SER A 11 -18.85 17.13 -42.11
N MET A 12 -19.56 18.11 -41.55
CA MET A 12 -19.39 18.46 -40.12
C MET A 12 -20.05 17.43 -39.17
N ALA A 13 -21.09 16.73 -39.62
CA ALA A 13 -21.77 15.70 -38.84
C ALA A 13 -20.94 14.41 -38.68
N VAL A 14 -20.01 14.14 -39.58
CA VAL A 14 -19.14 12.94 -39.53
C VAL A 14 -18.00 13.10 -38.48
N LEU A 15 -17.67 14.33 -38.12
CA LEU A 15 -16.58 14.60 -37.16
C LEU A 15 -16.99 14.40 -35.67
N PHE A 16 -18.28 14.21 -35.40
CA PHE A 16 -18.79 13.94 -34.06
C PHE A 16 -19.08 12.47 -33.76
N SER A 17 -18.72 11.55 -34.67
CA SER A 17 -18.74 10.12 -34.36
C SER A 17 -17.53 9.75 -33.50
N GLY A 18 -17.43 10.40 -32.33
CA GLY A 18 -16.51 10.01 -31.27
C GLY A 18 -16.94 8.64 -30.78
N CYS A 19 -16.03 7.68 -30.82
CA CYS A 19 -16.19 6.36 -30.25
C CYS A 19 -16.65 6.47 -28.80
N ASN A 20 -17.93 6.17 -28.57
CA ASN A 20 -18.42 5.86 -27.23
C ASN A 20 -17.94 4.45 -26.90
N ASN A 21 -16.75 4.34 -26.32
CA ASN A 21 -16.22 3.08 -25.82
C ASN A 21 -16.48 3.05 -24.32
N ASP A 22 -17.71 2.68 -23.95
CA ASP A 22 -18.12 2.44 -22.55
C ASP A 22 -17.56 1.10 -22.04
N GLY A 23 -16.23 0.94 -22.11
CA GLY A 23 -15.53 -0.01 -21.27
C GLY A 23 -15.01 0.71 -20.03
N PRO A 24 -14.95 0.09 -18.85
CA PRO A 24 -14.30 0.70 -17.70
C PRO A 24 -12.84 0.91 -18.09
N LYS A 25 -12.50 2.16 -18.46
CA LYS A 25 -11.12 2.56 -18.63
C LYS A 25 -10.47 2.44 -17.27
N GLU A 26 -9.80 1.34 -17.05
CA GLU A 26 -8.70 1.30 -16.08
C GLU A 26 -7.63 2.26 -16.62
N SER A 27 -7.93 3.54 -16.47
CA SER A 27 -6.95 4.58 -16.72
C SER A 27 -5.80 4.35 -15.73
N GLY A 28 -4.56 4.62 -16.16
CA GLY A 28 -3.32 4.44 -15.39
C GLY A 28 -3.24 5.09 -14.00
N MET A 29 -4.37 5.46 -13.41
CA MET A 29 -4.55 5.76 -11.99
C MET A 29 -4.66 4.51 -11.11
N ALA A 30 -4.59 3.30 -11.68
CA ALA A 30 -4.53 2.05 -10.91
C ALA A 30 -3.31 2.00 -9.95
N LEU A 31 -2.31 2.84 -10.17
CA LEU A 31 -1.18 3.02 -9.26
C LEU A 31 -1.51 3.84 -8.00
N LEU A 32 -2.71 4.40 -7.93
CA LEU A 32 -3.20 5.16 -6.77
C LEU A 32 -4.30 4.42 -6.00
N LYS A 33 -4.54 3.13 -6.33
CA LYS A 33 -5.44 2.35 -5.52
C LYS A 33 -4.86 2.29 -4.12
N THR A 34 -5.50 2.99 -3.19
CA THR A 34 -5.24 2.86 -1.77
C THR A 34 -5.52 1.40 -1.42
N THR A 35 -4.46 0.64 -1.19
CA THR A 35 -4.60 -0.66 -0.57
C THR A 35 -4.82 -0.37 0.90
N ASN A 36 -5.94 -0.79 1.44
CA ASN A 36 -6.17 -0.81 2.88
C ASN A 36 -6.06 -2.29 3.28
N PRO A 37 -4.83 -2.79 3.53
CA PRO A 37 -4.64 -4.18 3.89
C PRO A 37 -5.31 -4.44 5.24
N SER A 38 -5.89 -5.63 5.38
CA SER A 38 -6.45 -6.04 6.67
C SER A 38 -5.34 -6.58 7.56
N PRO A 39 -5.29 -6.21 8.85
CA PRO A 39 -4.24 -6.65 9.76
C PRO A 39 -4.20 -8.17 9.89
N ILE A 40 -3.01 -8.76 9.75
CA ILE A 40 -2.82 -10.21 9.78
C ILE A 40 -1.59 -10.59 10.60
N SER A 41 -1.74 -11.63 11.45
CA SER A 41 -0.68 -12.22 12.25
C SER A 41 -0.37 -13.65 11.82
N PHE A 42 0.89 -14.08 11.93
CA PHE A 42 1.35 -15.44 11.60
C PHE A 42 0.87 -16.52 12.55
N GLN A 43 0.54 -16.16 13.78
CA GLN A 43 0.05 -17.13 14.75
C GLN A 43 -1.46 -17.25 14.62
N LYS A 44 -1.99 -18.43 14.96
CA LYS A 44 -3.44 -18.68 15.01
C LYS A 44 -4.05 -17.60 15.88
N ASN A 45 -4.53 -16.56 15.22
CA ASN A 45 -4.89 -15.23 15.68
C ASN A 45 -5.46 -15.24 17.10
N THR A 46 -4.61 -14.90 18.06
CA THR A 46 -5.18 -14.46 19.33
C THR A 46 -5.79 -13.08 19.09
N LYS A 47 -6.97 -12.84 19.62
CA LYS A 47 -7.64 -11.53 19.56
C LYS A 47 -6.66 -10.40 19.93
N LYS A 48 -5.79 -10.64 20.89
CA LYS A 48 -4.76 -9.70 21.36
C LYS A 48 -3.77 -9.28 20.25
N GLU A 49 -3.35 -10.20 19.39
CA GLU A 49 -2.42 -9.87 18.29
C GLU A 49 -3.09 -9.04 17.18
N LEU A 50 -4.35 -9.36 16.85
CA LEU A 50 -5.13 -8.56 15.90
C LEU A 50 -5.38 -7.16 16.44
N ASP A 51 -5.71 -7.04 17.73
CA ASP A 51 -5.90 -5.75 18.40
C ASP A 51 -4.59 -4.92 18.39
N LEU A 52 -3.44 -5.57 18.58
CA LEU A 52 -2.11 -4.93 18.53
C LEU A 52 -1.82 -4.39 17.11
N ILE A 53 -1.96 -5.24 16.08
CA ILE A 53 -1.69 -4.84 14.69
C ILE A 53 -2.62 -3.69 14.28
N GLY A 54 -3.92 -3.80 14.57
CA GLY A 54 -4.88 -2.74 14.28
C GLY A 54 -4.55 -1.42 15.02
N SER A 55 -4.05 -1.50 16.25
CA SER A 55 -3.61 -0.31 17.00
C SER A 55 -2.38 0.34 16.36
N ILE A 56 -1.42 -0.45 15.90
CA ILE A 56 -0.23 0.05 15.20
C ILE A 56 -0.64 0.72 13.88
N GLU A 57 -1.51 0.09 13.08
CA GLU A 57 -2.02 0.67 11.84
C GLU A 57 -2.69 2.02 12.09
N MET A 58 -3.61 2.10 13.04
CA MET A 58 -4.30 3.35 13.41
C MET A 58 -3.32 4.46 13.82
N ASP A 59 -2.29 4.13 14.59
CA ASP A 59 -1.27 5.08 15.01
C ASP A 59 -0.46 5.62 13.83
N ILE A 60 -0.13 4.76 12.88
CA ILE A 60 0.63 5.16 11.68
C ILE A 60 -0.26 5.92 10.70
N GLU A 61 -1.51 5.52 10.51
CA GLU A 61 -2.49 6.26 9.69
C GLU A 61 -2.76 7.67 10.23
N GLY A 62 -2.54 7.90 11.50
CA GLY A 62 -2.62 9.22 12.14
C GLY A 62 -1.61 10.24 11.60
N PHE A 63 -0.54 9.81 10.93
CA PHE A 63 0.44 10.72 10.31
C PHE A 63 -0.10 11.31 9.02
N LYS A 64 -0.30 12.62 8.98
CA LYS A 64 -0.81 13.34 7.79
C LYS A 64 0.11 13.24 6.58
N GLU A 65 1.39 12.97 6.80
CA GLU A 65 2.41 12.79 5.79
C GLU A 65 2.28 11.47 5.03
N LEU A 66 1.57 10.49 5.61
CA LEU A 66 1.38 9.16 5.05
C LEU A 66 0.01 9.02 4.39
N TYR A 67 -0.15 8.00 3.55
CA TYR A 67 -1.44 7.73 2.92
C TYR A 67 -1.77 6.25 2.78
N ASP A 68 -0.86 5.37 3.19
CA ASP A 68 -1.07 3.92 3.14
C ASP A 68 -0.04 3.24 4.04
N VAL A 69 -0.43 2.18 4.72
CA VAL A 69 0.41 1.42 5.65
C VAL A 69 0.12 -0.08 5.51
N ALA A 70 1.15 -0.90 5.69
CA ALA A 70 1.07 -2.34 5.80
C ALA A 70 1.83 -2.78 7.04
N VAL A 71 1.20 -3.59 7.89
CA VAL A 71 1.78 -4.08 9.14
C VAL A 71 1.74 -5.59 9.18
N VAL A 72 2.92 -6.22 9.16
CA VAL A 72 3.06 -7.67 9.20
C VAL A 72 3.80 -8.08 10.46
N LYS A 73 3.10 -8.76 11.38
CA LYS A 73 3.70 -9.29 12.60
C LYS A 73 4.20 -10.71 12.39
N GLY A 74 5.51 -10.90 12.51
CA GLY A 74 6.17 -12.19 12.57
C GLY A 74 6.28 -12.71 14.01
N LYS A 75 7.20 -13.65 14.22
CA LYS A 75 7.46 -14.23 15.55
C LYS A 75 8.16 -13.22 16.46
N GLU A 76 9.19 -12.56 15.96
CA GLU A 76 10.05 -11.67 16.71
C GLU A 76 9.95 -10.22 16.19
N ASP A 77 9.70 -10.03 14.89
CA ASP A 77 9.72 -8.74 14.24
C ASP A 77 8.32 -8.31 13.80
N ILE A 78 8.08 -7.01 13.83
CA ILE A 78 6.93 -6.37 13.21
C ILE A 78 7.44 -5.46 12.08
N LEU A 79 7.13 -5.84 10.83
CA LEU A 79 7.39 -4.99 9.67
C LEU A 79 6.29 -3.95 9.56
N VAL A 80 6.68 -2.67 9.55
CA VAL A 80 5.80 -1.52 9.29
C VAL A 80 6.28 -0.83 8.03
N ALA A 81 5.60 -1.06 6.93
CA ALA A 81 5.89 -0.45 5.65
C ALA A 81 4.80 0.56 5.28
N TYR A 82 5.16 1.74 4.80
CA TYR A 82 4.20 2.79 4.51
C TYR A 82 4.56 3.60 3.27
N LYS A 83 3.55 4.28 2.73
CA LYS A 83 3.71 5.21 1.61
C LYS A 83 3.63 6.66 2.07
N VAL A 84 4.61 7.45 1.63
CA VAL A 84 4.69 8.89 1.93
C VAL A 84 4.02 9.68 0.81
N ARG A 85 3.19 10.66 1.17
CA ARG A 85 2.57 11.58 0.20
C ARG A 85 3.63 12.29 -0.62
N HIS A 86 3.36 12.49 -1.91
CA HIS A 86 4.33 12.99 -2.89
C HIS A 86 5.06 14.25 -2.40
N MET A 87 4.32 15.22 -1.88
CA MET A 87 4.89 16.49 -1.39
C MET A 87 5.75 16.34 -0.13
N GLN A 88 5.68 15.21 0.56
CA GLN A 88 6.42 14.93 1.80
C GLN A 88 7.67 14.07 1.58
N ARG A 89 7.93 13.63 0.34
CA ARG A 89 9.08 12.75 0.02
C ARG A 89 10.44 13.35 0.37
N PHE A 90 10.57 14.67 0.38
CA PHE A 90 11.79 15.34 0.80
C PHE A 90 12.08 15.22 2.31
N HIS A 91 11.09 14.78 3.08
CA HIS A 91 11.19 14.64 4.53
C HIS A 91 11.20 13.17 5.01
N MET A 92 11.43 12.21 4.11
CA MET A 92 11.30 10.77 4.40
C MET A 92 12.07 10.34 5.65
N LYS A 93 13.35 10.74 5.79
CA LYS A 93 14.17 10.43 6.97
C LYS A 93 13.59 10.98 8.28
N LYS A 94 13.03 12.20 8.23
CA LYS A 94 12.39 12.83 9.41
C LYS A 94 11.08 12.10 9.76
N ILE A 95 10.33 11.68 8.76
CA ILE A 95 9.08 10.91 8.95
C ILE A 95 9.42 9.55 9.55
N GLU A 96 10.37 8.82 8.99
CA GLU A 96 10.82 7.52 9.50
C GLU A 96 11.27 7.60 10.96
N LYS A 97 12.04 8.63 11.32
CA LYS A 97 12.44 8.87 12.70
C LYS A 97 11.23 9.06 13.61
N LYS A 98 10.24 9.88 13.23
CA LYS A 98 9.03 10.10 14.02
C LYS A 98 8.20 8.83 14.17
N VAL A 99 8.10 8.01 13.12
CA VAL A 99 7.40 6.73 13.14
C VAL A 99 8.09 5.78 14.11
N ASN A 100 9.41 5.63 14.04
CA ASN A 100 10.18 4.81 14.98
C ASN A 100 9.99 5.26 16.42
N GLU A 101 10.16 6.56 16.70
CA GLU A 101 9.99 7.13 18.04
C GLU A 101 8.58 6.86 18.62
N LEU A 102 7.54 6.97 17.78
CA LEU A 102 6.18 6.65 18.19
C LEU A 102 6.04 5.17 18.56
N LEU A 103 6.50 4.28 17.69
CA LEU A 103 6.36 2.84 17.85
C LEU A 103 7.14 2.34 19.08
N GLU A 104 8.39 2.73 19.23
CA GLU A 104 9.23 2.39 20.38
C GLU A 104 8.64 2.91 21.70
N SER A 105 8.06 4.10 21.69
CA SER A 105 7.43 4.69 22.88
C SER A 105 6.13 3.99 23.28
N LYS A 106 5.29 3.61 22.31
CA LYS A 106 3.98 3.00 22.58
C LYS A 106 4.03 1.49 22.79
N TYR A 107 4.97 0.83 22.13
CA TYR A 107 5.08 -0.63 22.10
C TYR A 107 6.52 -1.09 22.43
N PRO A 108 7.02 -0.80 23.62
CA PRO A 108 8.43 -1.00 23.98
C PRO A 108 8.86 -2.48 24.00
N ASP A 109 7.91 -3.40 24.07
CA ASP A 109 8.15 -4.84 24.10
C ASP A 109 8.22 -5.49 22.72
N GLU A 110 7.98 -4.70 21.63
CA GLU A 110 7.94 -5.19 20.27
C GLU A 110 9.16 -4.72 19.46
N ASN A 111 9.63 -5.53 18.52
CA ASN A 111 10.74 -5.20 17.64
C ASN A 111 10.24 -4.74 16.28
N PHE A 112 10.47 -3.48 15.94
CA PHE A 112 9.96 -2.87 14.72
C PHE A 112 11.02 -2.77 13.62
N ILE A 113 10.62 -3.16 12.41
CA ILE A 113 11.34 -2.90 11.17
C ILE A 113 10.51 -1.92 10.35
N VAL A 114 10.91 -0.66 10.34
CA VAL A 114 10.18 0.42 9.68
C VAL A 114 10.76 0.70 8.30
N SER A 115 9.92 0.89 7.29
CA SER A 115 10.36 1.21 5.93
C SER A 115 9.39 2.14 5.20
N SER A 116 9.94 3.16 4.56
CA SER A 116 9.25 4.02 3.59
C SER A 116 9.56 3.66 2.14
N ASP A 117 10.29 2.57 1.91
CA ASP A 117 10.61 2.08 0.58
C ASP A 117 9.39 1.45 -0.09
N TYR A 118 9.12 1.86 -1.33
CA TYR A 118 7.94 1.42 -2.07
C TYR A 118 7.98 -0.07 -2.41
N LYS A 119 9.16 -0.63 -2.66
CA LYS A 119 9.32 -2.06 -2.95
C LYS A 119 9.01 -2.88 -1.71
N ILE A 120 9.53 -2.48 -0.56
CA ILE A 120 9.24 -3.13 0.72
C ILE A 120 7.74 -3.07 1.04
N PHE A 121 7.09 -1.92 0.79
CA PHE A 121 5.64 -1.79 0.96
C PHE A 121 4.87 -2.79 0.08
N LEU A 122 5.20 -2.91 -1.21
CA LEU A 122 4.54 -3.87 -2.12
C LEU A 122 4.73 -5.32 -1.67
N GLU A 123 5.94 -5.69 -1.26
CA GLU A 123 6.23 -7.05 -0.74
C GLU A 123 5.43 -7.34 0.54
N ALA A 124 5.30 -6.35 1.44
CA ALA A 124 4.51 -6.49 2.65
C ALA A 124 3.02 -6.72 2.34
N VAL A 125 2.43 -5.91 1.45
CA VAL A 125 1.03 -6.06 1.00
C VAL A 125 0.79 -7.41 0.31
N GLU A 126 1.74 -7.87 -0.51
CA GLU A 126 1.64 -9.18 -1.14
C GLU A 126 1.68 -10.31 -0.10
N LEU A 127 2.56 -10.19 0.88
CA LEU A 127 2.63 -11.16 1.99
C LEU A 127 1.31 -11.20 2.76
N GLU A 128 0.75 -10.05 3.15
CA GLU A 128 -0.55 -9.96 3.81
C GLU A 128 -1.65 -10.66 3.01
N LYS A 129 -1.71 -10.38 1.70
CA LYS A 129 -2.68 -11.02 0.81
C LYS A 129 -2.52 -12.54 0.77
N ASN A 130 -1.28 -13.03 0.71
CA ASN A 130 -1.00 -14.46 0.71
C ASN A 130 -1.41 -15.12 2.02
N MET A 131 -1.23 -14.43 3.15
CA MET A 131 -1.61 -14.91 4.49
C MET A 131 -3.13 -15.04 4.67
N GLN A 132 -3.94 -14.33 3.88
CA GLN A 132 -5.39 -14.51 3.85
C GLN A 132 -5.81 -15.88 3.29
N ASN A 133 -4.93 -16.54 2.55
CA ASN A 133 -5.19 -17.89 2.03
C ASN A 133 -4.99 -18.92 3.15
N PRO A 134 -6.01 -19.71 3.53
CA PRO A 134 -5.91 -20.74 4.58
C PRO A 134 -4.85 -21.80 4.31
N ASN A 135 -4.45 -22.00 3.04
CA ASN A 135 -3.43 -22.96 2.63
C ASN A 135 -2.00 -22.37 2.68
N TYR A 136 -1.85 -21.08 2.96
CA TYR A 136 -0.53 -20.46 3.09
C TYR A 136 0.02 -20.74 4.48
N SER A 137 1.11 -21.53 4.55
CA SER A 137 1.60 -21.99 5.84
C SER A 137 2.28 -20.86 6.63
N PRO A 138 2.11 -20.83 7.98
CA PRO A 138 2.80 -19.87 8.85
C PRO A 138 4.33 -19.88 8.69
N LYS A 139 4.90 -21.06 8.38
CA LYS A 139 6.35 -21.18 8.13
C LYS A 139 6.77 -20.42 6.89
N LYS A 140 6.04 -20.58 5.77
CA LYS A 140 6.31 -19.84 4.52
C LYS A 140 6.13 -18.34 4.70
N ALA A 141 5.15 -17.95 5.49
CA ALA A 141 4.89 -16.55 5.78
C ALA A 141 6.09 -15.95 6.55
N GLU A 142 6.58 -16.62 7.58
CA GLU A 142 7.76 -16.17 8.35
C GLU A 142 9.01 -16.10 7.46
N GLU A 143 9.27 -17.15 6.64
CA GLU A 143 10.40 -17.15 5.70
C GLU A 143 10.32 -15.94 4.75
N LYS A 144 9.14 -15.64 4.20
CA LYS A 144 8.94 -14.50 3.32
C LYS A 144 9.13 -13.16 4.05
N LEU A 145 8.65 -13.03 5.29
CA LEU A 145 8.88 -11.84 6.10
C LEU A 145 10.38 -11.59 6.30
N GLN A 146 11.14 -12.63 6.65
CA GLN A 146 12.59 -12.50 6.85
C GLN A 146 13.32 -12.14 5.55
N GLU A 147 12.87 -12.63 4.39
CA GLU A 147 13.37 -12.19 3.07
C GLU A 147 13.14 -10.68 2.86
N ILE A 148 11.94 -10.18 3.18
CA ILE A 148 11.61 -8.75 3.06
C ILE A 148 12.46 -7.91 4.00
N ILE A 149 12.66 -8.33 5.23
CA ILE A 149 13.51 -7.65 6.22
C ILE A 149 14.97 -7.59 5.73
N LYS A 150 15.46 -8.70 5.18
CA LYS A 150 16.80 -8.75 4.57
C LYS A 150 16.91 -7.76 3.40
N LEU A 151 15.93 -7.78 2.50
CA LEU A 151 15.89 -6.84 1.37
C LEU A 151 15.91 -5.38 1.84
N LYS A 152 15.15 -5.05 2.90
CA LYS A 152 15.17 -3.71 3.49
C LYS A 152 16.57 -3.31 3.97
N LYS A 153 17.30 -4.24 4.59
CA LYS A 153 18.67 -3.98 5.06
C LYS A 153 19.65 -3.75 3.91
N GLU A 154 19.41 -4.38 2.76
CA GLU A 154 20.26 -4.22 1.55
C GLU A 154 19.99 -2.88 0.83
N LEU A 155 18.80 -2.29 1.00
CA LEU A 155 18.39 -1.03 0.38
C LEU A 155 18.70 0.22 1.23
N THR A 156 19.17 0.06 2.47
CA THR A 156 19.49 1.15 3.41
C THR A 156 20.96 1.42 3.49
#